data_99c21cd54b2a55d7cc1698bf7940d364
#
_entry.id   99c21cd54b2a55d7cc1698bf7940d364
#
_cell.length_a   1.000
_cell.length_b   1.000
_cell.length_c   1.000
_cell.angle_alpha   90.00
_cell.angle_beta   90.00
_cell.angle_gamma   90.00
#
_symmetry.space_group_name_H-M   'P 1'
#
loop_
_entity.id
_entity.type
_entity.pdbx_description
1 polymer ?
#
loop_
_entity_poly.entity_id
_entity_poly.type
_entity_poly.pdbx_seq_one_letter_code
_entity_poly.pdbx_strand_id
1 'polypeptide(L)'
;MGTDVASFAKQLREDGIEAAKAEAAKILADARKEAEKIINSAKAEATKVEKEAQNNIAQNRNSSEAEMRMVARDVVIGLKKKIEDVGMALLGSKVAETLSDKDVVKTAVTELLKTQQTGKNWEVALSDKIAKPLADVVVAAFRENGATAKLTADLKKIGFEVRVAGENEVFEVTEESVTEAFRKLLSPELKKLLEA
;
A
#
# COMPACT_ATOMS: atom_id res chain seq x y z
N MET A 1 -72.43 -56.33 63.39
CA MET A 1 -71.80 -54.94 63.18
C MET A 1 -70.31 -54.97 62.88
N GLY A 2 -69.62 -56.10 62.83
CA GLY A 2 -68.17 -56.17 62.55
C GLY A 2 -67.77 -56.22 61.05
N THR A 3 -68.71 -56.64 60.20
CA THR A 3 -68.45 -56.78 58.72
C THR A 3 -68.45 -55.46 57.97
N ASP A 4 -69.08 -54.44 58.47
CA ASP A 4 -69.24 -53.16 57.85
C ASP A 4 -67.94 -52.28 57.98
N VAL A 5 -67.28 -52.34 59.12
CA VAL A 5 -66.05 -51.57 59.37
C VAL A 5 -64.85 -52.14 58.58
N ALA A 6 -64.77 -53.46 58.42
CA ALA A 6 -63.68 -54.10 57.66
C ALA A 6 -63.79 -53.85 56.14
N SER A 7 -65.03 -53.84 55.61
CA SER A 7 -65.27 -53.51 54.23
C SER A 7 -64.99 -52.06 53.95
N PHE A 8 -65.39 -51.14 54.83
CA PHE A 8 -65.09 -49.72 54.72
C PHE A 8 -63.59 -49.43 54.77
N ALA A 9 -62.85 -50.07 55.69
CA ALA A 9 -61.40 -49.92 55.78
C ALA A 9 -60.67 -50.44 54.51
N LYS A 10 -61.19 -51.55 53.96
CA LYS A 10 -60.64 -52.08 52.66
C LYS A 10 -60.90 -51.14 51.53
N GLN A 11 -62.10 -50.59 51.44
CA GLN A 11 -62.45 -49.62 50.37
C GLN A 11 -61.63 -48.34 50.46
N LEU A 12 -61.47 -47.79 51.67
CA LEU A 12 -60.64 -46.59 51.90
C LEU A 12 -59.17 -46.82 51.52
N ARG A 13 -58.68 -48.05 51.79
CA ARG A 13 -57.33 -48.42 51.37
C ARG A 13 -57.17 -48.56 49.85
N GLU A 14 -58.16 -49.16 49.17
CA GLU A 14 -58.22 -49.34 47.75
C GLU A 14 -58.31 -47.95 47.06
N ASP A 15 -59.18 -47.08 47.49
CA ASP A 15 -59.34 -45.72 47.00
C ASP A 15 -58.03 -44.88 47.18
N GLY A 16 -57.42 -45.06 48.39
CA GLY A 16 -56.14 -44.40 48.70
C GLY A 16 -54.99 -44.88 47.77
N ILE A 17 -54.95 -46.21 47.48
CA ILE A 17 -53.94 -46.74 46.52
C ILE A 17 -54.20 -46.31 45.10
N GLU A 18 -55.47 -46.24 44.67
CA GLU A 18 -55.85 -45.75 43.37
C GLU A 18 -55.50 -44.26 43.16
N ALA A 19 -55.84 -43.45 44.19
CA ALA A 19 -55.48 -42.03 44.17
C ALA A 19 -53.95 -41.82 44.11
N ALA A 20 -53.19 -42.56 44.91
CA ALA A 20 -51.73 -42.50 44.88
C ALA A 20 -51.12 -42.95 43.57
N LYS A 21 -51.68 -43.99 42.88
CA LYS A 21 -51.28 -44.41 41.56
C LYS A 21 -51.58 -43.35 40.49
N ALA A 22 -52.74 -42.72 40.55
CA ALA A 22 -53.09 -41.65 39.60
C ALA A 22 -52.19 -40.46 39.77
N GLU A 23 -51.84 -40.07 41.00
CA GLU A 23 -50.90 -38.95 41.24
C GLU A 23 -49.48 -39.29 40.78
N ALA A 24 -49.00 -40.50 41.05
CA ALA A 24 -47.70 -40.97 40.54
C ALA A 24 -47.65 -40.99 39.02
N ALA A 25 -48.74 -41.45 38.38
CA ALA A 25 -48.83 -41.41 36.89
C ALA A 25 -48.80 -40.00 36.39
N LYS A 26 -49.46 -39.04 36.98
CA LYS A 26 -49.43 -37.62 36.63
C LYS A 26 -48.04 -37.01 36.80
N ILE A 27 -47.38 -37.24 37.92
CA ILE A 27 -46.00 -36.77 38.18
C ILE A 27 -45.08 -37.33 37.15
N LEU A 28 -45.15 -38.60 36.76
CA LEU A 28 -44.34 -39.22 35.72
C LEU A 28 -44.62 -38.62 34.34
N ALA A 29 -45.88 -38.34 34.03
CA ALA A 29 -46.25 -37.70 32.76
C ALA A 29 -45.70 -36.27 32.67
N ASP A 30 -45.84 -35.49 33.74
CA ASP A 30 -45.34 -34.13 33.82
C ASP A 30 -43.81 -34.10 33.76
N ALA A 31 -43.12 -35.01 34.46
CA ALA A 31 -41.66 -35.14 34.39
C ALA A 31 -41.18 -35.53 32.98
N ARG A 32 -41.87 -36.44 32.30
CA ARG A 32 -41.54 -36.78 30.90
C ARG A 32 -41.73 -35.60 29.96
N LYS A 33 -42.83 -34.87 30.11
CA LYS A 33 -43.10 -33.66 29.29
C LYS A 33 -42.04 -32.59 29.52
N GLU A 34 -41.59 -32.37 30.76
CA GLU A 34 -40.53 -31.40 31.03
C GLU A 34 -39.16 -31.87 30.48
N ALA A 35 -38.85 -33.16 30.61
CA ALA A 35 -37.65 -33.74 30.01
C ALA A 35 -37.64 -33.58 28.45
N GLU A 36 -38.77 -33.87 27.81
CA GLU A 36 -38.90 -33.65 26.34
C GLU A 36 -38.69 -32.17 25.95
N LYS A 37 -39.27 -31.25 26.74
CA LYS A 37 -39.11 -29.82 26.52
C LYS A 37 -37.65 -29.38 26.67
N ILE A 38 -36.96 -29.86 27.71
CA ILE A 38 -35.52 -29.58 27.90
C ILE A 38 -34.69 -30.11 26.72
N ILE A 39 -34.94 -31.38 26.32
CA ILE A 39 -34.23 -32.02 25.20
C ILE A 39 -34.45 -31.23 23.89
N ASN A 40 -35.71 -30.85 23.62
CA ASN A 40 -36.04 -30.12 22.41
C ASN A 40 -35.41 -28.70 22.39
N SER A 41 -35.41 -28.02 23.53
CA SER A 41 -34.72 -26.71 23.67
C SER A 41 -33.23 -26.84 23.52
N ALA A 42 -32.60 -27.86 24.11
CA ALA A 42 -31.18 -28.10 23.96
C ALA A 42 -30.79 -28.41 22.49
N LYS A 43 -31.60 -29.23 21.80
CA LYS A 43 -31.40 -29.53 20.36
C LYS A 43 -31.51 -28.26 19.48
N ALA A 44 -32.52 -27.44 19.76
CA ALA A 44 -32.72 -26.18 19.03
C ALA A 44 -31.52 -25.21 19.22
N GLU A 45 -31.05 -25.10 20.48
CA GLU A 45 -29.88 -24.26 20.80
C GLU A 45 -28.59 -24.79 20.14
N ALA A 46 -28.37 -26.11 20.18
CA ALA A 46 -27.23 -26.74 19.52
C ALA A 46 -27.23 -26.43 18.00
N THR A 47 -28.40 -26.63 17.35
CA THR A 47 -28.54 -26.31 15.92
C THR A 47 -28.29 -24.83 15.62
N LYS A 48 -28.72 -23.93 16.48
CA LYS A 48 -28.50 -22.49 16.36
C LYS A 48 -27.01 -22.16 16.46
N VAL A 49 -26.32 -22.69 17.46
CA VAL A 49 -24.89 -22.50 17.70
C VAL A 49 -24.07 -23.04 16.50
N GLU A 50 -24.42 -24.22 16.00
CA GLU A 50 -23.77 -24.79 14.82
C GLU A 50 -23.92 -23.88 13.58
N LYS A 51 -25.13 -23.38 13.34
CA LYS A 51 -25.39 -22.48 12.20
C LYS A 51 -24.66 -21.13 12.34
N GLU A 52 -24.63 -20.57 13.54
CA GLU A 52 -23.88 -19.35 13.82
C GLU A 52 -22.37 -19.57 13.64
N ALA A 53 -21.83 -20.69 14.11
CA ALA A 53 -20.43 -21.04 13.92
C ALA A 53 -20.08 -21.21 12.44
N GLN A 54 -20.91 -21.88 11.65
CA GLN A 54 -20.72 -22.02 10.20
C GLN A 54 -20.74 -20.67 9.48
N ASN A 55 -21.68 -19.79 9.85
CA ASN A 55 -21.75 -18.45 9.27
C ASN A 55 -20.49 -17.62 9.61
N ASN A 56 -20.05 -17.67 10.86
CA ASN A 56 -18.84 -16.98 11.30
C ASN A 56 -17.58 -17.49 10.57
N ILE A 57 -17.46 -18.81 10.39
CA ILE A 57 -16.36 -19.43 9.63
C ILE A 57 -16.39 -18.94 8.18
N ALA A 58 -17.55 -18.94 7.54
CA ALA A 58 -17.70 -18.47 6.17
C ALA A 58 -17.33 -16.97 6.02
N GLN A 59 -17.80 -16.14 6.93
CA GLN A 59 -17.44 -14.72 6.95
C GLN A 59 -15.95 -14.50 7.15
N ASN A 60 -15.35 -15.15 8.15
CA ASN A 60 -13.93 -15.02 8.44
C ASN A 60 -13.07 -15.49 7.24
N ARG A 61 -13.47 -16.58 6.60
CA ARG A 61 -12.79 -17.05 5.38
C ARG A 61 -12.83 -16.01 4.27
N ASN A 62 -14.02 -15.47 3.97
CA ASN A 62 -14.17 -14.45 2.93
C ASN A 62 -13.37 -13.18 3.24
N SER A 63 -13.39 -12.72 4.50
CA SER A 63 -12.60 -11.57 4.93
C SER A 63 -11.10 -11.83 4.79
N SER A 64 -10.62 -13.01 5.25
CA SER A 64 -9.21 -13.38 5.14
C SER A 64 -8.75 -13.49 3.69
N GLU A 65 -9.57 -14.06 2.80
CA GLU A 65 -9.26 -14.11 1.36
C GLU A 65 -9.18 -12.71 0.75
N ALA A 66 -10.08 -11.80 1.12
CA ALA A 66 -10.04 -10.42 0.66
C ALA A 66 -8.80 -9.67 1.18
N GLU A 67 -8.47 -9.84 2.45
CA GLU A 67 -7.26 -9.28 3.07
C GLU A 67 -5.99 -9.79 2.40
N MET A 68 -5.88 -11.10 2.15
CA MET A 68 -4.74 -11.68 1.45
C MET A 68 -4.56 -11.12 0.04
N ARG A 69 -5.66 -10.91 -0.71
CA ARG A 69 -5.61 -10.27 -2.03
C ARG A 69 -5.12 -8.82 -1.95
N MET A 70 -5.57 -8.06 -0.96
CA MET A 70 -5.10 -6.69 -0.73
C MET A 70 -3.60 -6.67 -0.40
N VAL A 71 -3.15 -7.51 0.53
CA VAL A 71 -1.74 -7.63 0.91
C VAL A 71 -0.87 -8.01 -0.30
N ALA A 72 -1.29 -9.02 -1.06
CA ALA A 72 -0.56 -9.42 -2.27
C ALA A 72 -0.42 -8.27 -3.27
N ARG A 73 -1.50 -7.53 -3.51
CA ARG A 73 -1.47 -6.33 -4.37
C ARG A 73 -0.52 -5.27 -3.83
N ASP A 74 -0.57 -4.99 -2.54
CA ASP A 74 0.25 -3.95 -1.92
C ASP A 74 1.74 -4.32 -1.93
N VAL A 75 2.07 -5.60 -1.77
CA VAL A 75 3.44 -6.13 -1.95
C VAL A 75 3.93 -5.90 -3.39
N VAL A 76 3.10 -6.22 -4.39
CA VAL A 76 3.47 -6.01 -5.80
C VAL A 76 3.67 -4.53 -6.10
N ILE A 77 2.79 -3.65 -5.62
CA ILE A 77 2.92 -2.20 -5.79
C ILE A 77 4.20 -1.70 -5.11
N GLY A 78 4.45 -2.14 -3.88
CA GLY A 78 5.67 -1.77 -3.14
C GLY A 78 6.95 -2.24 -3.84
N LEU A 79 6.95 -3.45 -4.40
CA LEU A 79 8.07 -3.97 -5.17
C LEU A 79 8.32 -3.16 -6.45
N LYS A 80 7.26 -2.87 -7.23
CA LYS A 80 7.36 -2.03 -8.43
C LYS A 80 7.96 -0.67 -8.11
N LYS A 81 7.50 -0.02 -7.05
CA LYS A 81 8.06 1.26 -6.59
C LYS A 81 9.53 1.16 -6.21
N LYS A 82 9.93 0.10 -5.49
CA LYS A 82 11.33 -0.12 -5.13
C LYS A 82 12.23 -0.34 -6.35
N ILE A 83 11.76 -1.06 -7.36
CA ILE A 83 12.48 -1.24 -8.63
C ILE A 83 12.66 0.11 -9.34
N GLU A 84 11.62 0.92 -9.40
CA GLU A 84 11.68 2.26 -9.99
C GLU A 84 12.67 3.15 -9.22
N ASP A 85 12.60 3.19 -7.88
CA ASP A 85 13.49 3.99 -7.03
C ASP A 85 14.96 3.59 -7.23
N VAL A 86 15.26 2.29 -7.27
CA VAL A 86 16.63 1.78 -7.51
C VAL A 86 17.09 2.14 -8.93
N GLY A 87 16.22 1.98 -9.93
CA GLY A 87 16.53 2.36 -11.30
C GLY A 87 16.84 3.85 -11.44
N MET A 88 16.05 4.71 -10.79
CA MET A 88 16.28 6.15 -10.78
C MET A 88 17.55 6.55 -10.02
N ALA A 89 17.87 5.88 -8.93
CA ALA A 89 19.12 6.12 -8.20
C ALA A 89 20.35 5.77 -9.04
N LEU A 90 20.32 4.65 -9.75
CA LEU A 90 21.39 4.26 -10.68
C LEU A 90 21.52 5.25 -11.85
N LEU A 91 20.39 5.68 -12.41
CA LEU A 91 20.36 6.67 -13.48
C LEU A 91 20.94 8.01 -13.00
N GLY A 92 20.53 8.49 -11.81
CA GLY A 92 21.06 9.72 -11.23
C GLY A 92 22.57 9.68 -11.03
N SER A 93 23.09 8.56 -10.50
CA SER A 93 24.54 8.35 -10.37
C SER A 93 25.25 8.41 -11.74
N LYS A 94 24.67 7.81 -12.76
CA LYS A 94 25.26 7.82 -14.11
C LYS A 94 25.18 9.20 -14.78
N VAL A 95 24.08 9.92 -14.56
CA VAL A 95 23.93 11.30 -15.01
C VAL A 95 24.98 12.21 -14.35
N ALA A 96 25.19 12.08 -13.04
CA ALA A 96 26.20 12.84 -12.30
C ALA A 96 27.63 12.59 -12.84
N GLU A 97 27.97 11.32 -13.12
CA GLU A 97 29.23 10.95 -13.76
C GLU A 97 29.36 11.60 -15.14
N THR A 98 28.33 11.50 -15.97
CA THR A 98 28.28 12.04 -17.32
C THR A 98 28.39 13.56 -17.34
N LEU A 99 27.69 14.26 -16.44
CA LEU A 99 27.79 15.73 -16.30
C LEU A 99 29.13 16.21 -15.72
N SER A 100 30.00 15.31 -15.32
CA SER A 100 31.39 15.62 -14.92
C SER A 100 32.36 15.50 -16.10
N ASP A 101 31.91 14.97 -17.24
CA ASP A 101 32.71 14.82 -18.45
C ASP A 101 32.77 16.14 -19.25
N LYS A 102 34.01 16.54 -19.69
CA LYS A 102 34.26 17.81 -20.37
C LYS A 102 33.60 17.90 -21.73
N ASP A 103 33.59 16.80 -22.47
CA ASP A 103 33.09 16.78 -23.86
C ASP A 103 31.55 16.84 -23.84
N VAL A 104 30.92 16.17 -22.85
CA VAL A 104 29.47 16.22 -22.64
C VAL A 104 29.02 17.62 -22.25
N VAL A 105 29.71 18.28 -21.31
CA VAL A 105 29.36 19.64 -20.89
C VAL A 105 29.58 20.61 -22.01
N LYS A 106 30.69 20.50 -22.79
CA LYS A 106 30.92 21.33 -23.98
C LYS A 106 29.79 21.18 -24.98
N THR A 107 29.39 19.97 -25.28
CA THR A 107 28.29 19.68 -26.20
C THR A 107 26.96 20.26 -25.70
N ALA A 108 26.63 20.06 -24.44
CA ALA A 108 25.39 20.55 -23.83
C ALA A 108 25.32 22.10 -23.88
N VAL A 109 26.41 22.79 -23.54
CA VAL A 109 26.50 24.25 -23.62
C VAL A 109 26.37 24.71 -25.08
N THR A 110 27.01 24.04 -26.01
CA THR A 110 26.95 24.39 -27.45
C THR A 110 25.52 24.23 -27.99
N GLU A 111 24.85 23.14 -27.69
CA GLU A 111 23.45 22.91 -28.11
C GLU A 111 22.49 23.93 -27.49
N LEU A 112 22.69 24.27 -26.21
CA LEU A 112 21.89 25.28 -25.52
C LEU A 112 22.06 26.65 -26.23
N LEU A 113 23.29 27.05 -26.56
CA LEU A 113 23.55 28.30 -27.24
C LEU A 113 23.01 28.36 -28.67
N LYS A 114 22.94 27.22 -29.39
CA LYS A 114 22.28 27.13 -30.70
C LYS A 114 20.78 27.40 -30.66
N THR A 115 20.14 27.01 -29.56
CA THR A 115 18.68 27.18 -29.38
C THR A 115 18.30 28.58 -28.92
N GLN A 116 19.29 29.37 -28.43
CA GLN A 116 19.10 30.70 -27.90
C GLN A 116 19.72 31.76 -28.86
N GLN A 117 19.26 32.99 -28.75
CA GLN A 117 19.81 34.08 -29.57
C GLN A 117 21.27 34.37 -29.19
N THR A 118 22.15 34.39 -30.18
CA THR A 118 23.57 34.75 -30.01
C THR A 118 23.76 36.24 -29.66
N GLY A 119 24.82 36.54 -28.92
CA GLY A 119 25.22 37.94 -28.64
C GLY A 119 24.77 38.46 -27.26
N LYS A 120 24.20 37.63 -26.41
CA LYS A 120 23.84 37.97 -25.04
C LYS A 120 24.99 37.74 -24.04
N ASN A 121 24.96 38.45 -22.92
CA ASN A 121 25.81 38.16 -21.76
C ASN A 121 25.16 37.07 -20.91
N TRP A 122 25.93 36.09 -20.55
CA TRP A 122 25.44 34.93 -19.77
C TRP A 122 26.08 34.87 -18.40
N GLU A 123 25.30 34.42 -17.41
CA GLU A 123 25.80 34.02 -16.12
C GLU A 123 25.69 32.50 -16.03
N VAL A 124 26.77 31.84 -15.66
CA VAL A 124 26.83 30.38 -15.56
C VAL A 124 27.27 30.00 -14.13
N ALA A 125 26.41 29.30 -13.42
CA ALA A 125 26.72 28.71 -12.13
C ALA A 125 27.14 27.25 -12.32
N LEU A 126 28.33 26.90 -11.87
CA LEU A 126 28.86 25.55 -11.88
C LEU A 126 28.85 24.95 -10.47
N SER A 127 28.73 23.64 -10.39
CA SER A 127 28.94 22.93 -9.12
C SER A 127 30.40 23.09 -8.67
N ASP A 128 30.64 23.32 -7.39
CA ASP A 128 31.97 23.37 -6.77
C ASP A 128 32.84 22.16 -7.14
N LYS A 129 32.25 20.98 -7.27
CA LYS A 129 32.92 19.73 -7.58
C LYS A 129 33.50 19.68 -9.00
N ILE A 130 32.84 20.34 -9.94
CA ILE A 130 33.19 20.30 -11.38
C ILE A 130 33.66 21.66 -11.92
N ALA A 131 33.55 22.72 -11.14
CA ALA A 131 33.90 24.05 -11.56
C ALA A 131 35.38 24.15 -12.05
N LYS A 132 36.33 23.65 -11.25
CA LYS A 132 37.76 23.72 -11.62
C LYS A 132 38.10 23.03 -12.92
N PRO A 133 37.68 21.78 -13.22
CA PRO A 133 38.01 21.11 -14.48
C PRO A 133 37.20 21.60 -15.69
N LEU A 134 36.04 22.25 -15.48
CA LEU A 134 35.12 22.60 -16.54
C LEU A 134 35.06 24.10 -16.86
N ALA A 135 35.55 24.97 -15.99
CA ALA A 135 35.49 26.41 -16.18
C ALA A 135 36.03 26.87 -17.54
N ASP A 136 37.23 26.41 -17.89
CA ASP A 136 37.88 26.76 -19.14
C ASP A 136 37.11 26.24 -20.36
N VAL A 137 36.57 25.04 -20.26
CA VAL A 137 35.78 24.40 -21.33
C VAL A 137 34.47 25.16 -21.56
N VAL A 138 33.78 25.55 -20.51
CA VAL A 138 32.54 26.32 -20.58
C VAL A 138 32.82 27.71 -21.18
N VAL A 139 33.83 28.46 -20.69
CA VAL A 139 34.20 29.78 -21.22
C VAL A 139 34.58 29.67 -22.69
N ALA A 140 35.37 28.66 -23.10
CA ALA A 140 35.73 28.43 -24.49
C ALA A 140 34.50 28.18 -25.37
N ALA A 141 33.57 27.32 -24.90
CA ALA A 141 32.33 27.02 -25.62
C ALA A 141 31.45 28.27 -25.84
N PHE A 142 31.31 29.14 -24.84
CA PHE A 142 30.60 30.42 -25.01
C PHE A 142 31.30 31.34 -26.01
N ARG A 143 32.62 31.46 -25.92
CA ARG A 143 33.43 32.30 -26.86
C ARG A 143 33.34 31.79 -28.30
N GLU A 144 33.45 30.47 -28.51
CA GLU A 144 33.32 29.83 -29.82
C GLU A 144 31.96 30.11 -30.48
N ASN A 145 30.91 30.29 -29.67
CA ASN A 145 29.56 30.60 -30.13
C ASN A 145 29.23 32.12 -30.10
N GLY A 146 30.24 32.98 -29.97
CA GLY A 146 30.04 34.45 -30.03
C GLY A 146 29.37 35.07 -28.82
N ALA A 147 29.38 34.36 -27.66
CA ALA A 147 28.79 34.81 -26.43
C ALA A 147 29.84 35.03 -25.32
N THR A 148 29.50 35.77 -24.30
CA THR A 148 30.34 35.95 -23.08
C THR A 148 29.68 35.32 -21.89
N ALA A 149 30.46 34.64 -21.03
CA ALA A 149 29.97 34.02 -19.82
C ALA A 149 30.69 34.50 -18.57
N LYS A 150 29.96 34.88 -17.54
CA LYS A 150 30.47 35.12 -16.19
C LYS A 150 30.24 33.84 -15.38
N LEU A 151 31.32 33.21 -14.91
CA LEU A 151 31.23 31.98 -14.12
C LEU A 151 31.14 32.25 -12.63
N THR A 152 30.31 31.47 -11.95
CA THR A 152 30.28 31.33 -10.51
C THR A 152 30.40 29.85 -10.13
N ALA A 153 30.88 29.55 -8.94
CA ALA A 153 31.05 28.17 -8.45
C ALA A 153 30.26 27.97 -7.16
N ASP A 154 28.99 28.29 -7.19
CA ASP A 154 28.08 28.32 -6.03
C ASP A 154 26.91 27.31 -6.14
N LEU A 155 26.85 26.55 -7.24
CA LEU A 155 25.82 25.54 -7.42
C LEU A 155 26.09 24.30 -6.56
N LYS A 156 25.14 23.95 -5.70
CA LYS A 156 25.23 22.80 -4.78
C LYS A 156 25.01 21.45 -5.48
N LYS A 157 24.29 21.44 -6.62
CA LYS A 157 23.96 20.25 -7.41
C LYS A 157 25.06 19.98 -8.43
N ILE A 158 25.29 18.72 -8.82
CA ILE A 158 26.24 18.39 -9.89
C ILE A 158 25.65 18.80 -11.22
N GLY A 159 26.40 19.62 -12.00
CA GLY A 159 25.94 20.17 -13.26
C GLY A 159 26.18 21.66 -13.36
N PHE A 160 25.38 22.32 -14.19
CA PHE A 160 25.46 23.77 -14.41
C PHE A 160 24.08 24.39 -14.61
N GLU A 161 23.97 25.64 -14.24
CA GLU A 161 22.83 26.50 -14.54
C GLU A 161 23.31 27.67 -15.44
N VAL A 162 22.49 28.03 -16.41
CA VAL A 162 22.79 29.11 -17.33
C VAL A 162 21.63 30.09 -17.36
N ARG A 163 21.94 31.37 -17.23
CA ARG A 163 20.99 32.46 -17.24
C ARG A 163 21.48 33.60 -18.15
N VAL A 164 20.56 34.21 -18.87
CA VAL A 164 20.84 35.45 -19.53
C VAL A 164 20.87 36.61 -18.55
N ALA A 165 21.92 37.41 -18.54
CA ALA A 165 22.05 38.54 -17.62
C ALA A 165 20.89 39.54 -17.81
N GLY A 166 20.14 39.76 -16.72
CA GLY A 166 18.97 40.65 -16.73
C GLY A 166 17.64 39.98 -17.11
N GLU A 167 17.62 38.69 -17.40
CA GLU A 167 16.41 37.89 -17.66
C GLU A 167 16.15 36.97 -16.47
N ASN A 168 14.86 36.58 -16.25
CA ASN A 168 14.46 35.66 -15.20
C ASN A 168 14.48 34.19 -15.63
N GLU A 169 14.79 33.92 -16.90
CA GLU A 169 14.81 32.56 -17.42
C GLU A 169 16.14 31.87 -17.08
N VAL A 170 16.03 30.69 -16.48
CA VAL A 170 17.17 29.87 -16.04
C VAL A 170 17.08 28.51 -16.73
N PHE A 171 18.17 28.14 -17.40
CA PHE A 171 18.34 26.80 -17.97
C PHE A 171 19.16 25.94 -17.01
N GLU A 172 18.52 24.94 -16.39
CA GLU A 172 19.14 24.06 -15.44
C GLU A 172 19.49 22.72 -16.08
N VAL A 173 20.80 22.39 -16.11
CA VAL A 173 21.32 21.10 -16.55
C VAL A 173 22.08 20.46 -15.37
N THR A 174 21.32 19.92 -14.44
CA THR A 174 21.84 19.28 -13.22
C THR A 174 21.48 17.80 -13.19
N GLU A 175 22.15 17.03 -12.32
CA GLU A 175 21.83 15.62 -12.14
C GLU A 175 20.34 15.42 -11.80
N GLU A 176 19.76 16.34 -11.02
CA GLU A 176 18.38 16.27 -10.60
C GLU A 176 17.42 16.58 -11.75
N SER A 177 17.64 17.69 -12.48
CA SER A 177 16.78 18.11 -13.60
C SER A 177 16.81 17.10 -14.76
N VAL A 178 17.99 16.57 -15.07
CA VAL A 178 18.16 15.56 -16.12
C VAL A 178 17.55 14.22 -15.70
N THR A 179 17.78 13.78 -14.47
CA THR A 179 17.18 12.53 -13.95
C THR A 179 15.65 12.64 -13.92
N GLU A 180 15.10 13.79 -13.54
CA GLU A 180 13.65 14.01 -13.54
C GLU A 180 13.07 14.04 -14.98
N ALA A 181 13.81 14.60 -15.95
CA ALA A 181 13.42 14.54 -17.35
C ALA A 181 13.39 13.08 -17.85
N PHE A 182 14.39 12.29 -17.52
CA PHE A 182 14.41 10.85 -17.82
C PHE A 182 13.30 10.09 -17.10
N ARG A 183 12.99 10.42 -15.85
CA ARG A 183 11.86 9.84 -15.11
C ARG A 183 10.56 10.02 -15.88
N LYS A 184 10.28 11.22 -16.36
CA LYS A 184 9.07 11.52 -17.14
C LYS A 184 9.00 10.75 -18.45
N LEU A 185 10.13 10.50 -19.10
CA LEU A 185 10.20 9.76 -20.35
C LEU A 185 10.14 8.23 -20.14
N LEU A 186 10.83 7.72 -19.13
CA LEU A 186 10.99 6.29 -18.90
C LEU A 186 9.88 5.70 -18.04
N SER A 187 9.25 6.47 -17.15
CA SER A 187 8.20 5.96 -16.24
C SER A 187 7.03 5.29 -16.97
N PRO A 188 6.50 5.80 -18.10
CA PRO A 188 5.46 5.11 -18.85
C PRO A 188 5.91 3.78 -19.45
N GLU A 189 7.15 3.68 -19.92
CA GLU A 189 7.71 2.45 -20.50
C GLU A 189 8.03 1.42 -19.42
N LEU A 190 8.61 1.84 -18.29
CA LEU A 190 8.83 0.99 -17.13
C LEU A 190 7.50 0.44 -16.59
N LYS A 191 6.46 1.26 -16.56
CA LYS A 191 5.13 0.83 -16.14
C LYS A 191 4.60 -0.28 -17.03
N LYS A 192 4.69 -0.15 -18.36
CA LYS A 192 4.28 -1.20 -19.30
C LYS A 192 5.06 -2.50 -19.09
N LEU A 193 6.37 -2.44 -18.87
CA LEU A 193 7.21 -3.61 -18.62
C LEU A 193 6.88 -4.29 -17.28
N LEU A 194 6.46 -3.54 -16.28
CA LEU A 194 6.10 -4.08 -14.97
C LEU A 194 4.63 -4.56 -14.90
N GLU A 195 3.80 -4.24 -15.89
CA GLU A 195 2.41 -4.68 -16.01
C GLU A 195 2.25 -5.88 -16.95
N ALA A 196 3.28 -6.20 -17.73
CA ALA A 196 3.33 -7.39 -18.61
C ALA A 196 3.71 -8.64 -17.82
#